data_69840f0126521ab09ccc9fdc06026d11
#
_entry.id   69840f0126521ab09ccc9fdc06026d11
#
_cell.length_a   1.000
_cell.length_b   1.000
_cell.length_c   1.000
_cell.angle_alpha   90.00
_cell.angle_beta   90.00
_cell.angle_gamma   90.00
#
_symmetry.space_group_name_H-M   'P 1'
#
loop_
_entity.id
_entity.type
_entity.pdbx_description
1 polymer ?
#
loop_
_entity_poly.entity_id
_entity_poly.type
_entity_poly.pdbx_seq_one_letter_code
_entity_poly.pdbx_strand_id
1 'polypeptide(L)'
;MEQELKALFERCLDDLETGLGQRGSAYRWPALATAGSAARIVVLRQLRREPLCLSVYTDVRTAKVRQLREDPAAELLFFDRESLLQLRVGGKVTLHHGDAVARQAWGDSSHLQQDYARLFPPGSATDPEKARALSGDGFDNFAVLRLTAESIDWLQLSREGHRRARFTRAAESWDGSWVVP
;
A
#
# COMPACT_ATOMS: atom_id res chain seq x y z
N MET A 1 -23.51 18.42 4.09
CA MET A 1 -23.02 17.51 3.04
C MET A 1 -21.53 17.70 2.81
N GLU A 2 -21.05 18.87 2.44
CA GLU A 2 -19.62 19.15 2.24
C GLU A 2 -18.78 18.94 3.52
N GLN A 3 -19.23 19.46 4.67
CA GLN A 3 -18.57 19.31 5.95
C GLN A 3 -18.52 17.83 6.39
N GLU A 4 -19.56 17.04 6.12
CA GLU A 4 -19.60 15.61 6.43
C GLU A 4 -18.58 14.82 5.58
N LEU A 5 -18.47 15.12 4.29
CA LEU A 5 -17.48 14.49 3.41
C LEU A 5 -16.05 14.84 3.82
N LYS A 6 -15.80 16.10 4.22
CA LYS A 6 -14.49 16.50 4.74
C LYS A 6 -14.13 15.74 6.02
N ALA A 7 -15.05 15.63 6.96
CA ALA A 7 -14.83 14.85 8.19
C ALA A 7 -14.61 13.36 7.89
N LEU A 8 -15.31 12.82 6.90
CA LEU A 8 -15.12 11.43 6.46
C LEU A 8 -13.74 11.21 5.82
N PHE A 9 -13.28 12.15 5.01
CA PHE A 9 -11.96 12.10 4.41
C PHE A 9 -10.86 12.07 5.47
N GLU A 10 -10.90 12.99 6.45
CA GLU A 10 -9.94 13.01 7.55
C GLU A 10 -9.95 11.69 8.34
N ARG A 11 -11.13 11.12 8.59
CA ARG A 11 -11.25 9.80 9.25
C ARG A 11 -10.58 8.69 8.43
N CYS A 12 -10.71 8.70 7.10
CA CYS A 12 -9.99 7.73 6.26
C CYS A 12 -8.46 7.84 6.44
N LEU A 13 -7.93 9.06 6.58
CA LEU A 13 -6.51 9.27 6.82
C LEU A 13 -6.08 8.81 8.22
N ASP A 14 -6.89 9.08 9.24
CA ASP A 14 -6.65 8.63 10.63
C ASP A 14 -6.65 7.10 10.74
N ASP A 15 -7.58 6.42 10.06
CA ASP A 15 -7.66 4.97 9.98
C ASP A 15 -6.39 4.38 9.34
N LEU A 16 -5.92 4.97 8.25
CA LEU A 16 -4.68 4.54 7.58
C LEU A 16 -3.45 4.75 8.47
N GLU A 17 -3.37 5.85 9.22
CA GLU A 17 -2.29 6.10 10.19
C GLU A 17 -2.30 5.09 11.32
N THR A 18 -3.48 4.70 11.81
CA THR A 18 -3.64 3.65 12.81
C THR A 18 -3.00 2.34 12.35
N GLY A 19 -3.06 2.03 11.05
CA GLY A 19 -2.41 0.86 10.44
C GLY A 19 -0.90 0.84 10.61
N LEU A 20 -0.24 1.98 10.74
CA LEU A 20 1.21 2.05 10.96
C LEU A 20 1.60 1.68 12.38
N GLY A 21 0.85 2.15 13.37
CA GLY A 21 1.16 1.98 14.80
C GLY A 21 0.71 0.66 15.41
N GLN A 22 -0.32 0.01 14.86
CA GLN A 22 -0.97 -1.15 15.47
C GLN A 22 -0.81 -2.41 14.61
N ARG A 23 -0.09 -3.42 15.13
CA ARG A 23 0.16 -4.68 14.40
C ARG A 23 -1.11 -5.45 14.02
N GLY A 24 -2.18 -5.34 14.81
CA GLY A 24 -3.47 -5.99 14.57
C GLY A 24 -4.45 -5.18 13.73
N SER A 25 -4.12 -3.96 13.33
CA SER A 25 -5.01 -3.11 12.54
C SER A 25 -5.27 -3.67 11.15
N ALA A 26 -6.54 -3.63 10.72
CA ALA A 26 -6.96 -3.95 9.37
C ALA A 26 -6.26 -3.09 8.30
N TYR A 27 -5.87 -1.87 8.67
CA TYR A 27 -5.21 -0.92 7.78
C TYR A 27 -3.69 -1.15 7.62
N ARG A 28 -3.14 -2.17 8.28
CA ARG A 28 -1.72 -2.53 8.14
C ARG A 28 -1.45 -3.47 6.95
N TRP A 29 -2.43 -4.27 6.54
CA TRP A 29 -2.25 -5.38 5.61
C TRP A 29 -3.14 -5.26 4.37
N PRO A 30 -2.97 -4.22 3.54
CA PRO A 30 -3.78 -4.08 2.35
C PRO A 30 -3.45 -5.13 1.30
N ALA A 31 -4.44 -5.43 0.45
CA ALA A 31 -4.20 -6.07 -0.83
C ALA A 31 -3.73 -5.02 -1.83
N LEU A 32 -2.54 -5.20 -2.39
CA LEU A 32 -2.04 -4.41 -3.53
C LEU A 32 -2.52 -5.06 -4.82
N ALA A 33 -3.32 -4.35 -5.59
CA ALA A 33 -3.71 -4.70 -6.95
C ALA A 33 -2.85 -3.93 -7.96
N THR A 34 -2.39 -4.65 -8.99
CA THR A 34 -1.59 -4.13 -10.11
C THR A 34 -2.17 -4.60 -11.43
N ALA A 35 -1.73 -4.07 -12.56
CA ALA A 35 -2.14 -4.50 -13.89
C ALA A 35 -2.08 -6.04 -14.06
N GLY A 36 -2.91 -6.59 -14.95
CA GLY A 36 -2.97 -8.02 -15.24
C GLY A 36 -3.73 -8.84 -14.19
N SER A 37 -4.67 -8.23 -13.46
CA SER A 37 -5.52 -8.90 -12.45
C SER A 37 -4.72 -9.57 -11.32
N ALA A 38 -3.55 -9.06 -11.01
CA ALA A 38 -2.67 -9.59 -9.96
C ALA A 38 -2.87 -8.85 -8.64
N ALA A 39 -3.25 -9.58 -7.58
CA ALA A 39 -3.41 -9.06 -6.23
C ALA A 39 -2.58 -9.87 -5.22
N ARG A 40 -2.07 -9.21 -4.19
CA ARG A 40 -1.34 -9.82 -3.06
C ARG A 40 -1.40 -8.94 -1.83
N ILE A 41 -1.30 -9.55 -0.65
CA ILE A 41 -1.18 -8.80 0.59
C ILE A 41 0.22 -8.19 0.68
N VAL A 42 0.28 -6.94 1.12
CA VAL A 42 1.51 -6.21 1.43
C VAL A 42 1.41 -5.58 2.81
N VAL A 43 2.52 -5.04 3.30
CA VAL A 43 2.54 -4.35 4.60
C VAL A 43 2.67 -2.85 4.36
N LEU A 44 1.71 -2.06 4.84
CA LEU A 44 1.84 -0.62 4.87
C LEU A 44 2.97 -0.25 5.86
N ARG A 45 3.95 0.52 5.37
CA ARG A 45 5.16 0.88 6.13
C ARG A 45 5.25 2.35 6.46
N GLN A 46 4.80 3.21 5.58
CA GLN A 46 4.81 4.65 5.76
C GLN A 46 3.55 5.26 5.13
N LEU A 47 3.11 6.35 5.72
CA LEU A 47 2.07 7.23 5.19
C LEU A 47 2.57 8.67 5.32
N ARG A 48 2.31 9.46 4.30
CA ARG A 48 2.46 10.92 4.29
C ARG A 48 1.16 11.52 3.80
N ARG A 49 0.63 12.53 4.50
CA ARG A 49 -0.66 13.13 4.14
C ARG A 49 -0.56 14.09 2.96
N GLU A 50 0.55 14.82 2.84
CA GLU A 50 0.69 15.86 1.80
C GLU A 50 2.02 15.76 1.04
N PRO A 51 1.99 15.43 -0.26
CA PRO A 51 0.86 14.77 -0.91
C PRO A 51 0.58 13.40 -0.28
N LEU A 52 -0.68 12.95 -0.34
CA LEU A 52 -1.03 11.64 0.24
C LEU A 52 -0.27 10.53 -0.47
N CYS A 53 0.63 9.88 0.27
CA CYS A 53 1.47 8.80 -0.23
C CYS A 53 1.48 7.64 0.76
N LEU A 54 1.32 6.43 0.24
CA LEU A 54 1.40 5.17 0.98
C LEU A 54 2.60 4.38 0.48
N SER A 55 3.47 3.92 1.39
CA SER A 55 4.67 3.17 1.01
C SER A 55 4.63 1.75 1.55
N VAL A 56 5.01 0.79 0.70
CA VAL A 56 5.25 -0.60 1.04
C VAL A 56 6.65 -1.01 0.60
N TYR A 57 7.26 -1.96 1.32
CA TYR A 57 8.60 -2.45 0.99
C TYR A 57 8.50 -3.78 0.25
N THR A 58 9.42 -4.01 -0.67
CA THR A 58 9.42 -5.22 -1.49
C THR A 58 10.83 -5.58 -1.96
N ASP A 59 10.99 -6.81 -2.41
CA ASP A 59 12.16 -7.21 -3.19
C ASP A 59 11.97 -6.73 -4.65
N VAL A 60 12.97 -6.04 -5.18
CA VAL A 60 12.97 -5.44 -6.52
C VAL A 60 12.82 -6.47 -7.64
N ARG A 61 13.17 -7.73 -7.38
CA ARG A 61 13.13 -8.85 -8.33
C ARG A 61 11.74 -9.47 -8.48
N THR A 62 10.75 -9.01 -7.71
CA THR A 62 9.39 -9.59 -7.71
C THR A 62 8.58 -9.26 -8.97
N ALA A 63 7.59 -10.10 -9.27
CA ALA A 63 6.69 -9.88 -10.40
C ALA A 63 5.94 -8.54 -10.33
N LYS A 64 5.52 -8.10 -9.12
CA LYS A 64 4.83 -6.81 -8.93
C LYS A 64 5.68 -5.62 -9.36
N VAL A 65 7.00 -5.69 -9.17
CA VAL A 65 7.92 -4.62 -9.60
C VAL A 65 7.99 -4.54 -11.12
N ARG A 66 8.03 -5.69 -11.82
CA ARG A 66 7.97 -5.70 -13.30
C ARG A 66 6.66 -5.11 -13.80
N GLN A 67 5.52 -5.53 -13.22
CA GLN A 67 4.20 -5.00 -13.57
C GLN A 67 4.12 -3.48 -13.40
N LEU A 68 4.62 -2.96 -12.26
CA LEU A 68 4.58 -1.53 -11.94
C LEU A 68 5.58 -0.69 -12.77
N ARG A 69 6.61 -1.30 -13.36
CA ARG A 69 7.47 -0.62 -14.35
C ARG A 69 6.79 -0.47 -15.71
N GLU A 70 5.95 -1.43 -16.07
CA GLU A 70 5.17 -1.41 -17.32
C GLU A 70 3.94 -0.49 -17.18
N ASP A 71 3.22 -0.60 -16.07
CA ASP A 71 2.06 0.24 -15.73
C ASP A 71 2.12 0.62 -14.25
N PRO A 72 2.40 1.89 -13.92
CA PRO A 72 2.51 2.35 -12.53
C PRO A 72 1.17 2.45 -11.80
N ALA A 73 0.03 2.25 -12.48
CA ALA A 73 -1.28 2.30 -11.85
C ALA A 73 -1.44 1.14 -10.85
N ALA A 74 -1.89 1.46 -9.65
CA ALA A 74 -2.12 0.48 -8.61
C ALA A 74 -3.20 0.93 -7.63
N GLU A 75 -3.72 -0.04 -6.87
CA GLU A 75 -4.68 0.20 -5.82
C GLU A 75 -4.32 -0.60 -4.56
N LEU A 76 -4.46 0.03 -3.41
CA LEU A 76 -4.41 -0.60 -2.10
C LEU A 76 -5.84 -0.74 -1.57
N LEU A 77 -6.27 -1.98 -1.32
CA LEU A 77 -7.56 -2.33 -0.75
C LEU A 77 -7.38 -2.75 0.70
N PHE A 78 -8.04 -2.05 1.61
CA PHE A 78 -8.16 -2.36 3.03
C PHE A 78 -9.58 -2.83 3.33
N PHE A 79 -9.71 -3.78 4.27
CA PHE A 79 -11.02 -4.21 4.75
C PHE A 79 -10.99 -4.47 6.25
N ASP A 80 -11.74 -3.66 6.98
CA ASP A 80 -11.97 -3.86 8.40
C ASP A 80 -13.23 -4.70 8.61
N ARG A 81 -13.03 -5.89 9.17
CA ARG A 81 -14.12 -6.86 9.40
C ARG A 81 -15.03 -6.46 10.58
N GLU A 82 -14.52 -5.70 11.53
CA GLU A 82 -15.30 -5.30 12.71
C GLU A 82 -16.30 -4.21 12.34
N SER A 83 -15.83 -3.19 11.65
CA SER A 83 -16.69 -2.10 11.17
C SER A 83 -17.37 -2.38 9.83
N LEU A 84 -17.03 -3.48 9.14
CA LEU A 84 -17.45 -3.81 7.77
C LEU A 84 -17.14 -2.68 6.78
N LEU A 85 -15.98 -2.06 6.96
CA LEU A 85 -15.52 -0.94 6.15
C LEU A 85 -14.48 -1.38 5.13
N GLN A 86 -14.74 -1.06 3.87
CA GLN A 86 -13.79 -1.16 2.77
C GLN A 86 -13.23 0.21 2.43
N LEU A 87 -11.92 0.31 2.36
CA LEU A 87 -11.22 1.51 1.88
C LEU A 87 -10.30 1.13 0.72
N ARG A 88 -10.44 1.80 -0.41
CA ARG A 88 -9.56 1.64 -1.57
C ARG A 88 -8.82 2.95 -1.82
N VAL A 89 -7.52 2.86 -1.98
CA VAL A 89 -6.66 4.00 -2.31
C VAL A 89 -5.98 3.71 -3.65
N GLY A 90 -6.43 4.38 -4.69
CA GLY A 90 -5.93 4.25 -6.05
C GLY A 90 -4.97 5.38 -6.41
N GLY A 91 -3.98 5.09 -7.27
CA GLY A 91 -3.02 6.09 -7.72
C GLY A 91 -1.86 5.49 -8.51
N LYS A 92 -0.76 6.24 -8.58
CA LYS A 92 0.45 5.84 -9.31
C LYS A 92 1.58 5.52 -8.35
N VAL A 93 2.29 4.44 -8.64
CA VAL A 93 3.44 3.98 -7.85
C VAL A 93 4.75 4.50 -8.44
N THR A 94 5.56 5.14 -7.59
CA THR A 94 6.98 5.39 -7.88
C THR A 94 7.81 4.29 -7.21
N LEU A 95 8.69 3.66 -7.98
CA LEU A 95 9.66 2.68 -7.50
C LEU A 95 10.95 3.39 -7.06
N HIS A 96 11.31 3.24 -5.80
CA HIS A 96 12.59 3.69 -5.24
C HIS A 96 13.47 2.48 -4.98
N HIS A 97 14.65 2.44 -5.61
CA HIS A 97 15.64 1.38 -5.48
C HIS A 97 17.04 1.97 -5.61
N GLY A 98 17.92 1.72 -4.63
CA GLY A 98 19.29 2.24 -4.63
C GLY A 98 19.43 3.76 -4.45
N ASP A 99 18.33 4.50 -4.35
CA ASP A 99 18.29 5.96 -4.18
C ASP A 99 18.25 6.40 -2.70
N ALA A 100 18.17 7.70 -2.45
CA ALA A 100 18.13 8.25 -1.10
C ALA A 100 16.91 7.79 -0.30
N VAL A 101 15.74 7.63 -0.95
CA VAL A 101 14.51 7.16 -0.31
C VAL A 101 14.66 5.72 0.14
N ALA A 102 15.17 4.84 -0.73
CA ALA A 102 15.41 3.44 -0.40
C ALA A 102 16.46 3.31 0.72
N ARG A 103 17.53 4.11 0.69
CA ARG A 103 18.57 4.10 1.74
C ARG A 103 18.02 4.51 3.11
N GLN A 104 17.22 5.56 3.17
CA GLN A 104 16.60 6.00 4.42
C GLN A 104 15.67 4.91 4.97
N ALA A 105 14.75 4.38 4.13
CA ALA A 105 13.83 3.33 4.53
C ALA A 105 14.53 2.04 4.99
N TRP A 106 15.68 1.71 4.38
CA TRP A 106 16.53 0.59 4.78
C TRP A 106 17.12 0.78 6.17
N GLY A 107 17.67 1.97 6.47
CA GLY A 107 18.21 2.31 7.78
C GLY A 107 17.16 2.22 8.89
N ASP A 108 15.94 2.66 8.62
CA ASP A 108 14.81 2.62 9.57
C ASP A 108 14.22 1.20 9.78
N SER A 109 14.69 0.20 9.00
CA SER A 109 14.08 -1.13 8.89
C SER A 109 15.03 -2.29 9.19
N SER A 110 16.00 -2.10 10.09
CA SER A 110 17.05 -3.08 10.40
C SER A 110 16.52 -4.50 10.69
N HIS A 111 15.35 -4.60 11.35
CA HIS A 111 14.70 -5.87 11.68
C HIS A 111 14.11 -6.63 10.47
N LEU A 112 14.06 -6.01 9.28
CA LEU A 112 13.51 -6.60 8.05
C LEU A 112 14.61 -6.98 7.04
N GLN A 113 15.85 -6.62 7.27
CA GLN A 113 16.93 -6.73 6.29
C GLN A 113 17.14 -8.17 5.81
N GLN A 114 17.01 -9.17 6.71
CA GLN A 114 17.14 -10.57 6.35
C GLN A 114 16.08 -11.06 5.33
N ASP A 115 14.91 -10.43 5.29
CA ASP A 115 13.85 -10.80 4.34
C ASP A 115 14.27 -10.50 2.90
N TYR A 116 15.16 -9.53 2.69
CA TYR A 116 15.66 -9.12 1.38
C TYR A 116 17.01 -9.74 1.01
N ALA A 117 17.72 -10.35 1.97
CA ALA A 117 18.98 -11.00 1.76
C ALA A 117 18.88 -12.39 1.10
N ARG A 118 17.72 -12.75 0.54
CA ARG A 118 17.51 -14.06 -0.11
C ARG A 118 18.34 -14.17 -1.39
N LEU A 119 19.05 -15.30 -1.53
CA LEU A 119 19.86 -15.61 -2.73
C LEU A 119 18.98 -15.67 -3.98
N PHE A 120 17.84 -16.35 -3.90
CA PHE A 120 16.92 -16.52 -5.03
C PHE A 120 15.82 -15.46 -5.02
N PRO A 121 15.42 -14.95 -6.20
CA PRO A 121 14.30 -14.02 -6.32
C PRO A 121 13.00 -14.64 -5.77
N PRO A 122 12.13 -13.86 -5.10
CA PRO A 122 10.84 -14.34 -4.66
C PRO A 122 9.99 -14.86 -5.84
N GLY A 123 9.40 -16.05 -5.66
CA GLY A 123 8.61 -16.73 -6.71
C GLY A 123 9.43 -17.62 -7.64
N SER A 124 10.76 -17.74 -7.44
CA SER A 124 11.59 -18.69 -8.17
C SER A 124 11.28 -20.13 -7.74
N ALA A 125 11.25 -21.05 -8.69
CA ALA A 125 11.22 -22.48 -8.37
C ALA A 125 12.57 -22.90 -7.75
N THR A 126 12.50 -23.50 -6.57
CA THR A 126 13.68 -24.04 -5.86
C THR A 126 13.22 -25.07 -4.83
N ASP A 127 14.16 -25.84 -4.28
CA ASP A 127 13.86 -26.72 -3.15
C ASP A 127 13.75 -25.93 -1.83
N PRO A 128 13.00 -26.46 -0.82
CA PRO A 128 12.74 -25.75 0.44
C PRO A 128 14.00 -25.38 1.24
N GLU A 129 15.08 -26.12 1.12
CA GLU A 129 16.33 -25.85 1.84
C GLU A 129 17.06 -24.68 1.19
N LYS A 130 17.19 -24.68 -0.13
CA LYS A 130 17.81 -23.59 -0.91
C LYS A 130 17.00 -22.31 -0.84
N ALA A 131 15.66 -22.38 -0.73
CA ALA A 131 14.79 -21.23 -0.59
C ALA A 131 15.17 -20.30 0.58
N ARG A 132 15.84 -20.87 1.61
CA ARG A 132 16.29 -20.12 2.80
C ARG A 132 17.69 -19.53 2.66
N ALA A 133 18.43 -19.84 1.59
CA ALA A 133 19.78 -19.36 1.39
C ALA A 133 19.82 -17.82 1.34
N LEU A 134 20.82 -17.25 2.02
CA LEU A 134 21.04 -15.80 2.08
C LEU A 134 22.28 -15.43 1.28
N SER A 135 22.33 -14.20 0.76
CA SER A 135 23.46 -13.62 0.07
C SER A 135 23.50 -12.11 0.30
N GLY A 136 24.62 -11.62 0.83
CA GLY A 136 24.81 -10.20 1.11
C GLY A 136 23.96 -9.67 2.26
N ASP A 137 23.85 -8.36 2.37
CA ASP A 137 23.04 -7.67 3.38
C ASP A 137 21.56 -7.50 2.98
N GLY A 138 21.24 -7.63 1.68
CA GLY A 138 19.90 -7.53 1.12
C GLY A 138 19.53 -6.16 0.58
N PHE A 139 20.36 -5.12 0.75
CA PHE A 139 20.03 -3.77 0.27
C PHE A 139 19.87 -3.72 -1.26
N ASP A 140 20.67 -4.46 -1.98
CA ASP A 140 20.60 -4.54 -3.45
C ASP A 140 19.28 -5.14 -3.97
N ASN A 141 18.57 -5.86 -3.11
CA ASN A 141 17.24 -6.40 -3.44
C ASN A 141 16.09 -5.54 -2.89
N PHE A 142 16.37 -4.62 -1.97
CA PHE A 142 15.36 -3.82 -1.30
C PHE A 142 14.83 -2.70 -2.19
N ALA A 143 13.51 -2.52 -2.18
CA ALA A 143 12.85 -1.41 -2.87
C ALA A 143 11.65 -0.89 -2.07
N VAL A 144 11.35 0.39 -2.26
CA VAL A 144 10.14 1.04 -1.75
C VAL A 144 9.21 1.31 -2.92
N LEU A 145 7.98 0.81 -2.82
CA LEU A 145 6.87 1.18 -3.69
C LEU A 145 6.10 2.28 -2.99
N ARG A 146 6.13 3.50 -3.55
CA ARG A 146 5.39 4.65 -3.04
C ARG A 146 4.22 4.95 -3.95
N LEU A 147 3.01 4.62 -3.51
CA LEU A 147 1.77 4.99 -4.19
C LEU A 147 1.44 6.44 -3.82
N THR A 148 1.40 7.33 -4.81
CA THR A 148 0.83 8.67 -4.68
C THR A 148 -0.65 8.58 -4.98
N ALA A 149 -1.50 8.88 -3.99
CA ALA A 149 -2.93 8.70 -4.10
C ALA A 149 -3.56 9.75 -5.04
N GLU A 150 -4.42 9.27 -5.94
CA GLU A 150 -5.24 10.07 -6.85
C GLU A 150 -6.74 9.90 -6.53
N SER A 151 -7.11 8.82 -5.85
CA SER A 151 -8.48 8.54 -5.44
C SER A 151 -8.56 7.77 -4.13
N ILE A 152 -9.65 8.00 -3.38
CA ILE A 152 -10.08 7.19 -2.24
C ILE A 152 -11.54 6.81 -2.46
N ASP A 153 -11.85 5.52 -2.29
CA ASP A 153 -13.21 4.99 -2.35
C ASP A 153 -13.53 4.33 -1.01
N TRP A 154 -14.44 4.93 -0.27
CA TRP A 154 -14.90 4.49 1.03
C TRP A 154 -16.27 3.82 0.91
N LEU A 155 -16.40 2.59 1.37
CA LEU A 155 -17.65 1.82 1.37
C LEU A 155 -17.91 1.22 2.74
N GLN A 156 -18.97 1.66 3.39
CA GLN A 156 -19.50 1.09 4.63
C GLN A 156 -20.64 0.11 4.32
N LEU A 157 -20.45 -1.14 4.69
CA LEU A 157 -21.51 -2.14 4.59
C LEU A 157 -22.39 -2.09 5.86
N SER A 158 -23.71 -2.08 5.69
CA SER A 158 -24.69 -2.08 6.77
C SER A 158 -25.98 -2.79 6.38
N ARG A 159 -26.66 -3.39 7.35
CA ARG A 159 -28.00 -3.97 7.17
C ARG A 159 -29.06 -2.91 6.94
N GLU A 160 -28.84 -1.69 7.41
CA GLU A 160 -29.75 -0.54 7.25
C GLU A 160 -29.56 0.18 5.91
N GLY A 161 -28.63 -0.27 5.10
CA GLY A 161 -28.25 0.33 3.83
C GLY A 161 -26.75 0.65 3.78
N HIS A 162 -26.11 0.33 2.67
CA HIS A 162 -24.70 0.64 2.43
C HIS A 162 -24.54 2.13 2.18
N ARG A 163 -23.38 2.66 2.56
CA ARG A 163 -22.98 4.06 2.27
C ARG A 163 -21.66 4.05 1.54
N ARG A 164 -21.52 4.85 0.49
CA ARG A 164 -20.29 4.94 -0.28
C ARG A 164 -19.97 6.38 -0.63
N ALA A 165 -18.72 6.75 -0.44
CA ALA A 165 -18.18 8.05 -0.85
C ALA A 165 -16.93 7.84 -1.70
N ARG A 166 -16.72 8.73 -2.66
CA ARG A 166 -15.49 8.81 -3.45
C ARG A 166 -14.86 10.17 -3.29
N PHE A 167 -13.53 10.15 -3.18
CA PHE A 167 -12.69 11.34 -3.17
C PHE A 167 -11.71 11.25 -4.33
N THR A 168 -11.58 12.32 -5.08
CA THR A 168 -10.65 12.41 -6.21
C THR A 168 -9.75 13.60 -5.99
N ARG A 169 -8.47 13.43 -6.24
CA ARG A 169 -7.49 14.50 -6.10
C ARG A 169 -7.65 15.53 -7.21
N ALA A 170 -7.82 16.80 -6.84
CA ALA A 170 -7.91 17.95 -7.72
C ALA A 170 -6.79 18.93 -7.38
N ALA A 171 -5.70 18.92 -8.16
CA ALA A 171 -4.49 19.70 -7.89
C ALA A 171 -3.95 19.51 -6.45
N GLU A 172 -4.19 20.47 -5.56
CA GLU A 172 -3.75 20.44 -4.16
C GLU A 172 -4.87 20.13 -3.15
N SER A 173 -6.09 19.84 -3.65
CA SER A 173 -7.26 19.56 -2.83
C SER A 173 -7.85 18.18 -3.15
N TRP A 174 -8.89 17.80 -2.40
CA TRP A 174 -9.67 16.60 -2.63
C TRP A 174 -11.15 16.94 -2.79
N ASP A 175 -11.74 16.51 -3.89
CA ASP A 175 -13.17 16.64 -4.16
C ASP A 175 -13.87 15.35 -3.73
N GLY A 176 -14.87 15.47 -2.86
CA GLY A 176 -15.63 14.35 -2.33
C GLY A 176 -17.07 14.32 -2.85
N SER A 177 -17.61 13.13 -3.09
CA SER A 177 -19.01 12.93 -3.43
C SER A 177 -19.56 11.64 -2.84
N TRP A 178 -20.84 11.68 -2.42
CA TRP A 178 -21.61 10.47 -2.15
C TRP A 178 -21.97 9.78 -3.46
N VAL A 179 -21.81 8.47 -3.52
CA VAL A 179 -22.13 7.66 -4.70
C VAL A 179 -23.00 6.47 -4.30
N VAL A 180 -23.72 5.90 -5.27
CA VAL A 180 -24.48 4.67 -5.04
C VAL A 180 -23.51 3.54 -4.69
N PRO A 181 -23.76 2.76 -3.62
CA PRO A 181 -22.93 1.62 -3.21
C PRO A 181 -22.81 0.53 -4.25
#